data_d01f496d6960c03f1b6aa5013e3ed0f7
#
_entry.id   d01f496d6960c03f1b6aa5013e3ed0f7
#
_cell.length_a   1.000
_cell.length_b   1.000
_cell.length_c   1.000
_cell.angle_alpha   90.00
_cell.angle_beta   90.00
_cell.angle_gamma   90.00
#
_symmetry.space_group_name_H-M   'P 1'
#
loop_
_entity.id
_entity.type
_entity.pdbx_description
1 polymer ?
#
loop_
_entity_poly.entity_id
_entity_poly.type
_entity_poly.pdbx_seq_one_letter_code
_entity_poly.pdbx_strand_id
1 'polypeptide(L)'
;MKNYEKTKIACYFGFITQAIAANFAPLLFLTFHNTYSISLGKIALISTFFFFTQLLVDLFCVKYVDRIGYRSCIVASEVCSAVGLIGLAVLPEIMPVPFIGIIVSVIIYAVGSGLIEVLCSPIVEACPFENKEATMSLLHSFYCWGSVGTILFSTVFFAIFGIENWRWLAFIFALVPAVNTYNFATCPIEYLVEEGQGIGGRKLFRNPLFLIAIVMMVCSGASELAMAQWASAYAESALGLSKTIGDIAGPCMFAITMGISRVIYGKWGDRWDLSKFMIGSGILCCCCYLLAAFSSNPIAGLTGCILCGFSVGIMWPGTLSITSKAFPMGGTAMFALLAMAGDLGGGIGPAIVGRIAEYHEGSISMGLRVGMLFPIILAVMIVIFIVLNRYEEK
;
A
#
# COMPACT_ATOMS: atom_id res chain seq x y z
N MET A 1 -18.57 -11.37 -26.04
CA MET A 1 -18.50 -10.39 -24.94
C MET A 1 -17.10 -10.45 -24.29
N LYS A 2 -16.46 -9.32 -24.06
CA LYS A 2 -15.17 -9.28 -23.33
C LYS A 2 -15.39 -9.73 -21.88
N ASN A 3 -14.53 -10.62 -21.37
CA ASN A 3 -14.65 -11.14 -20.01
C ASN A 3 -13.81 -10.29 -19.04
N TYR A 4 -14.38 -9.21 -18.53
CA TYR A 4 -13.73 -8.30 -17.59
C TYR A 4 -13.51 -8.89 -16.19
N GLU A 5 -14.19 -10.00 -15.85
CA GLU A 5 -13.88 -10.74 -14.62
C GLU A 5 -12.44 -11.28 -14.63
N LYS A 6 -11.92 -11.69 -15.81
CA LYS A 6 -10.50 -12.05 -15.92
C LYS A 6 -9.56 -10.90 -15.62
N THR A 7 -9.92 -9.68 -16.07
CA THR A 7 -9.13 -8.46 -15.79
C THR A 7 -9.14 -8.16 -14.30
N LYS A 8 -10.30 -8.23 -13.66
CA LYS A 8 -10.45 -8.02 -12.21
C LYS A 8 -9.62 -9.02 -11.42
N ILE A 9 -9.68 -10.30 -11.77
CA ILE A 9 -8.88 -11.35 -11.13
C ILE A 9 -7.38 -11.11 -11.35
N ALA A 10 -6.95 -10.73 -12.54
CA ALA A 10 -5.56 -10.40 -12.81
C ALA A 10 -5.07 -9.22 -11.93
N CYS A 11 -5.89 -8.18 -11.76
CA CYS A 11 -5.57 -7.06 -10.87
C CYS A 11 -5.52 -7.48 -9.38
N TYR A 12 -6.37 -8.42 -8.95
CA TYR A 12 -6.29 -9.00 -7.59
C TYR A 12 -4.97 -9.72 -7.35
N PHE A 13 -4.52 -10.55 -8.30
CA PHE A 13 -3.21 -11.19 -8.24
C PHE A 13 -2.07 -10.18 -8.35
N GLY A 14 -2.25 -9.09 -9.09
CA GLY A 14 -1.31 -7.97 -9.11
C GLY A 14 -1.07 -7.40 -7.71
N PHE A 15 -2.13 -7.10 -6.95
CA PHE A 15 -1.98 -6.63 -5.57
C PHE A 15 -1.40 -7.68 -4.61
N ILE A 16 -1.63 -8.99 -4.85
CA ILE A 16 -0.94 -10.04 -4.12
C ILE A 16 0.56 -10.02 -4.46
N THR A 17 0.92 -9.86 -5.75
CA THR A 17 2.33 -9.72 -6.19
C THR A 17 2.99 -8.52 -5.49
N GLN A 18 2.32 -7.36 -5.46
CA GLN A 18 2.80 -6.17 -4.77
C GLN A 18 3.02 -6.44 -3.27
N ALA A 19 2.08 -7.12 -2.62
CA ALA A 19 2.18 -7.48 -1.21
C ALA A 19 3.37 -8.41 -0.92
N ILE A 20 3.63 -9.40 -1.79
CA ILE A 20 4.80 -10.27 -1.71
C ILE A 20 6.08 -9.43 -1.81
N ALA A 21 6.17 -8.55 -2.82
CA ALA A 21 7.33 -7.68 -3.06
C ALA A 21 7.63 -6.77 -1.85
N ALA A 22 6.60 -6.21 -1.23
CA ALA A 22 6.75 -5.31 -0.09
C ALA A 22 7.11 -6.03 1.22
N ASN A 23 6.61 -7.26 1.43
CA ASN A 23 6.70 -7.90 2.75
C ASN A 23 7.76 -9.02 2.83
N PHE A 24 8.16 -9.65 1.71
CA PHE A 24 9.01 -10.84 1.76
C PHE A 24 10.46 -10.53 2.20
N ALA A 25 11.11 -9.52 1.60
CA ALA A 25 12.50 -9.18 1.99
C ALA A 25 12.63 -8.74 3.46
N PRO A 26 11.71 -7.94 4.04
CA PRO A 26 11.73 -7.61 5.46
C PRO A 26 11.77 -8.82 6.40
N LEU A 27 11.08 -9.92 6.06
CA LEU A 27 11.11 -11.16 6.85
C LEU A 27 12.50 -11.82 6.88
N LEU A 28 13.35 -11.50 5.90
CA LEU A 28 14.68 -12.09 5.71
C LEU A 28 15.83 -11.19 6.22
N PHE A 29 15.56 -10.02 6.79
CA PHE A 29 16.58 -9.04 7.17
C PHE A 29 17.64 -9.62 8.12
N LEU A 30 17.21 -10.33 9.16
CA LEU A 30 18.14 -11.00 10.08
C LEU A 30 18.88 -12.17 9.41
N THR A 31 18.22 -12.87 8.50
CA THR A 31 18.84 -13.93 7.70
C THR A 31 19.94 -13.35 6.81
N PHE A 32 19.69 -12.24 6.13
CA PHE A 32 20.70 -11.55 5.30
C PHE A 32 21.86 -11.02 6.16
N HIS A 33 21.56 -10.47 7.35
CA HIS A 33 22.58 -10.05 8.29
C HIS A 33 23.49 -11.20 8.70
N ASN A 34 22.91 -12.32 9.13
CA ASN A 34 23.65 -13.45 9.65
C ASN A 34 24.37 -14.25 8.54
N THR A 35 23.71 -14.50 7.41
CA THR A 35 24.27 -15.35 6.33
C THR A 35 25.38 -14.64 5.56
N TYR A 36 25.20 -13.34 5.27
CA TYR A 36 26.10 -12.58 4.41
C TYR A 36 26.95 -11.56 5.17
N SER A 37 26.87 -11.52 6.50
CA SER A 37 27.58 -10.55 7.35
C SER A 37 27.31 -9.09 6.94
N ILE A 38 26.09 -8.79 6.48
CA ILE A 38 25.69 -7.44 6.06
C ILE A 38 25.32 -6.64 7.32
N SER A 39 25.90 -5.45 7.50
CA SER A 39 25.59 -4.60 8.65
C SER A 39 24.12 -4.17 8.68
N LEU A 40 23.56 -3.99 9.89
CA LEU A 40 22.15 -3.57 10.06
C LEU A 40 21.84 -2.25 9.36
N GLY A 41 22.80 -1.33 9.32
CA GLY A 41 22.64 -0.07 8.56
C GLY A 41 22.45 -0.30 7.05
N LYS A 42 23.17 -1.28 6.47
CA LYS A 42 22.97 -1.68 5.07
C LYS A 42 21.64 -2.42 4.86
N ILE A 43 21.23 -3.26 5.84
CA ILE A 43 19.92 -3.94 5.80
C ILE A 43 18.79 -2.91 5.72
N ALA A 44 18.84 -1.83 6.49
CA ALA A 44 17.83 -0.77 6.45
C ALA A 44 17.71 -0.10 5.07
N LEU A 45 18.82 -0.03 4.30
CA LEU A 45 18.81 0.53 2.95
C LEU A 45 17.98 -0.31 1.96
N ILE A 46 17.73 -1.60 2.24
CA ILE A 46 16.90 -2.45 1.36
C ILE A 46 15.50 -1.84 1.21
N SER A 47 14.84 -1.51 2.33
CA SER A 47 13.54 -0.83 2.28
C SER A 47 13.63 0.56 1.66
N THR A 48 14.70 1.30 1.92
CA THR A 48 14.91 2.63 1.32
C THR A 48 14.97 2.55 -0.20
N PHE A 49 15.73 1.60 -0.75
CA PHE A 49 15.81 1.40 -2.21
C PHE A 49 14.49 0.93 -2.80
N PHE A 50 13.74 0.10 -2.08
CA PHE A 50 12.40 -0.34 -2.51
C PHE A 50 11.46 0.85 -2.69
N PHE A 51 11.23 1.64 -1.63
CA PHE A 51 10.29 2.78 -1.69
C PHE A 51 10.79 3.90 -2.60
N PHE A 52 12.09 4.17 -2.62
CA PHE A 52 12.65 5.16 -3.55
C PHE A 52 12.45 4.77 -5.01
N THR A 53 12.58 3.47 -5.32
CA THR A 53 12.30 2.96 -6.67
C THR A 53 10.83 3.11 -7.03
N GLN A 54 9.91 2.79 -6.11
CA GLN A 54 8.47 3.01 -6.33
C GLN A 54 8.17 4.47 -6.64
N LEU A 55 8.69 5.41 -5.85
CA LEU A 55 8.52 6.84 -6.08
C LEU A 55 9.00 7.27 -7.48
N LEU A 56 10.13 6.73 -7.95
CA LEU A 56 10.64 7.01 -9.31
C LEU A 56 9.72 6.41 -10.37
N VAL A 57 9.16 5.24 -10.13
CA VAL A 57 8.18 4.59 -11.03
C VAL A 57 6.89 5.41 -11.11
N ASP A 58 6.38 5.93 -10.00
CA ASP A 58 5.20 6.80 -9.99
C ASP A 58 5.40 8.03 -10.87
N LEU A 59 6.56 8.71 -10.70
CA LEU A 59 6.95 9.85 -11.54
C LEU A 59 7.06 9.47 -13.03
N PHE A 60 7.60 8.29 -13.32
CA PHE A 60 7.65 7.76 -14.68
C PHE A 60 6.24 7.54 -15.25
N CYS A 61 5.35 6.94 -14.46
CA CYS A 61 3.99 6.63 -14.85
C CYS A 61 3.17 7.88 -15.22
N VAL A 62 3.35 8.98 -14.48
CA VAL A 62 2.67 10.27 -14.78
C VAL A 62 2.86 10.70 -16.25
N LYS A 63 4.00 10.38 -16.85
CA LYS A 63 4.39 10.90 -18.15
C LYS A 63 4.36 9.87 -19.28
N TYR A 64 4.67 8.62 -18.99
CA TYR A 64 5.03 7.66 -20.04
C TYR A 64 4.03 6.51 -20.18
N VAL A 65 3.28 6.14 -19.16
CA VAL A 65 2.41 4.95 -19.20
C VAL A 65 1.34 5.04 -20.27
N ASP A 66 0.67 6.19 -20.41
CA ASP A 66 -0.37 6.38 -21.43
C ASP A 66 0.19 6.26 -22.86
N ARG A 67 1.50 6.57 -23.06
CA ARG A 67 2.17 6.43 -24.37
C ARG A 67 2.63 5.00 -24.66
N ILE A 68 3.10 4.28 -23.63
CA ILE A 68 3.61 2.90 -23.78
C ILE A 68 2.41 1.93 -23.87
N GLY A 69 1.33 2.25 -23.19
CA GLY A 69 0.11 1.45 -23.10
C GLY A 69 0.06 0.55 -21.86
N TYR A 70 -1.14 0.48 -21.26
CA TYR A 70 -1.40 -0.25 -20.02
C TYR A 70 -0.96 -1.71 -20.08
N ARG A 71 -1.29 -2.42 -21.17
CA ARG A 71 -0.93 -3.84 -21.31
C ARG A 71 0.57 -4.06 -21.24
N SER A 72 1.36 -3.30 -21.99
CA SER A 72 2.82 -3.44 -22.00
C SER A 72 3.41 -3.17 -20.62
N CYS A 73 2.95 -2.12 -19.95
CA CYS A 73 3.44 -1.74 -18.62
C CYS A 73 3.04 -2.76 -17.55
N ILE A 74 1.78 -3.24 -17.53
CA ILE A 74 1.33 -4.19 -16.50
C ILE A 74 1.91 -5.60 -16.70
N VAL A 75 2.15 -6.02 -17.93
CA VAL A 75 2.87 -7.27 -18.23
C VAL A 75 4.32 -7.14 -17.81
N ALA A 76 4.98 -6.01 -18.13
CA ALA A 76 6.35 -5.74 -17.70
C ALA A 76 6.47 -5.72 -16.17
N SER A 77 5.46 -5.21 -15.43
CA SER A 77 5.47 -5.18 -13.98
C SER A 77 5.55 -6.57 -13.36
N GLU A 78 4.74 -7.49 -13.85
CA GLU A 78 4.73 -8.88 -13.37
C GLU A 78 6.03 -9.61 -13.73
N VAL A 79 6.55 -9.38 -14.94
CA VAL A 79 7.86 -9.92 -15.35
C VAL A 79 8.97 -9.40 -14.44
N CYS A 80 9.02 -8.09 -14.18
CA CYS A 80 9.99 -7.49 -13.26
C CYS A 80 9.86 -8.08 -11.86
N SER A 81 8.63 -8.24 -11.35
CA SER A 81 8.38 -8.84 -10.04
C SER A 81 8.88 -10.28 -9.98
N ALA A 82 8.59 -11.11 -10.99
CA ALA A 82 9.06 -12.48 -11.06
C ALA A 82 10.58 -12.57 -11.14
N VAL A 83 11.19 -11.81 -12.05
CA VAL A 83 12.64 -11.77 -12.25
C VAL A 83 13.36 -11.26 -11.02
N GLY A 84 12.83 -10.22 -10.37
CA GLY A 84 13.41 -9.67 -9.13
C GLY A 84 13.34 -10.66 -7.96
N LEU A 85 12.23 -11.40 -7.78
CA LEU A 85 12.13 -12.45 -6.75
C LEU A 85 13.07 -13.64 -7.02
N ILE A 86 13.19 -14.07 -8.28
CA ILE A 86 14.18 -15.07 -8.69
C ILE A 86 15.60 -14.52 -8.45
N GLY A 87 15.83 -13.28 -8.84
CA GLY A 87 17.10 -12.57 -8.63
C GLY A 87 17.50 -12.55 -7.15
N LEU A 88 16.54 -12.30 -6.25
CA LEU A 88 16.77 -12.30 -4.81
C LEU A 88 17.31 -13.65 -4.31
N ALA A 89 16.82 -14.77 -4.88
CA ALA A 89 17.31 -16.10 -4.54
C ALA A 89 18.70 -16.42 -5.12
N VAL A 90 19.08 -15.81 -6.25
CA VAL A 90 20.26 -16.20 -7.06
C VAL A 90 21.38 -15.18 -6.97
N LEU A 91 21.09 -13.88 -7.14
CA LEU A 91 22.13 -12.85 -7.28
C LEU A 91 23.06 -12.70 -6.07
N PRO A 92 22.58 -12.82 -4.81
CA PRO A 92 23.48 -12.75 -3.65
C PRO A 92 24.56 -13.82 -3.61
N GLU A 93 24.34 -14.97 -4.27
CA GLU A 93 25.30 -16.08 -4.32
C GLU A 93 26.34 -15.93 -5.44
N ILE A 94 25.97 -15.33 -6.55
CA ILE A 94 26.83 -15.23 -7.72
C ILE A 94 27.60 -13.91 -7.81
N MET A 95 27.10 -12.87 -7.13
CA MET A 95 27.76 -11.57 -7.12
C MET A 95 28.90 -11.54 -6.11
N PRO A 96 30.04 -10.87 -6.44
CA PRO A 96 31.17 -10.72 -5.52
C PRO A 96 30.79 -10.07 -4.18
N VAL A 97 29.74 -9.23 -4.16
CA VAL A 97 29.21 -8.57 -2.97
C VAL A 97 27.72 -8.92 -2.86
N PRO A 98 27.34 -9.84 -1.96
CA PRO A 98 25.95 -10.32 -1.80
C PRO A 98 24.94 -9.17 -1.62
N PHE A 99 25.31 -8.13 -0.89
CA PHE A 99 24.45 -6.95 -0.69
C PHE A 99 24.05 -6.27 -2.02
N ILE A 100 24.95 -6.19 -2.99
CA ILE A 100 24.64 -5.62 -4.31
C ILE A 100 23.62 -6.50 -5.02
N GLY A 101 23.77 -7.84 -4.94
CA GLY A 101 22.82 -8.80 -5.49
C GLY A 101 21.39 -8.62 -4.91
N ILE A 102 21.30 -8.42 -3.59
CA ILE A 102 20.04 -8.14 -2.92
C ILE A 102 19.45 -6.82 -3.44
N ILE A 103 20.21 -5.73 -3.46
CA ILE A 103 19.72 -4.40 -3.89
C ILE A 103 19.26 -4.41 -5.35
N VAL A 104 20.03 -5.03 -6.26
CA VAL A 104 19.63 -5.14 -7.69
C VAL A 104 18.30 -5.89 -7.80
N SER A 105 18.15 -7.01 -7.10
CA SER A 105 16.92 -7.79 -7.08
C SER A 105 15.73 -6.98 -6.56
N VAL A 106 15.94 -6.26 -5.45
CA VAL A 106 14.95 -5.39 -4.84
C VAL A 106 14.51 -4.28 -5.79
N ILE A 107 15.44 -3.61 -6.44
CA ILE A 107 15.12 -2.55 -7.43
C ILE A 107 14.27 -3.14 -8.56
N ILE A 108 14.62 -4.33 -9.07
CA ILE A 108 13.89 -4.95 -10.19
C ILE A 108 12.45 -5.25 -9.79
N TYR A 109 12.20 -5.90 -8.64
CA TYR A 109 10.82 -6.18 -8.24
C TYR A 109 10.10 -4.94 -7.70
N ALA A 110 10.79 -3.92 -7.20
CA ALA A 110 10.19 -2.65 -6.82
C ALA A 110 9.67 -1.87 -8.02
N VAL A 111 10.35 -1.95 -9.18
CA VAL A 111 9.81 -1.43 -10.46
C VAL A 111 8.48 -2.13 -10.79
N GLY A 112 8.44 -3.46 -10.65
CA GLY A 112 7.20 -4.22 -10.85
C GLY A 112 6.09 -3.78 -9.88
N SER A 113 6.42 -3.68 -8.60
CA SER A 113 5.50 -3.28 -7.53
C SER A 113 4.90 -1.89 -7.76
N GLY A 114 5.71 -0.87 -8.10
CA GLY A 114 5.22 0.49 -8.39
C GLY A 114 4.32 0.54 -9.63
N LEU A 115 4.67 -0.18 -10.71
CA LEU A 115 3.80 -0.25 -11.89
C LEU A 115 2.46 -0.90 -11.57
N ILE A 116 2.41 -1.95 -10.74
CA ILE A 116 1.16 -2.59 -10.29
C ILE A 116 0.30 -1.60 -9.52
N GLU A 117 0.91 -0.87 -8.58
CA GLU A 117 0.24 0.10 -7.74
C GLU A 117 -0.47 1.18 -8.55
N VAL A 118 0.22 1.78 -9.51
CA VAL A 118 -0.32 2.83 -10.36
C VAL A 118 -1.36 2.31 -11.35
N LEU A 119 -1.18 1.10 -11.91
CA LEU A 119 -1.95 0.64 -13.07
C LEU A 119 -3.19 -0.20 -12.73
N CYS A 120 -3.18 -0.99 -11.66
CA CYS A 120 -4.32 -1.84 -11.36
C CYS A 120 -5.59 -1.03 -11.08
N SER A 121 -5.48 0.11 -10.41
CA SER A 121 -6.61 0.98 -10.11
C SER A 121 -7.25 1.59 -11.36
N PRO A 122 -6.53 2.25 -12.29
CA PRO A 122 -7.12 2.78 -13.52
C PRO A 122 -7.60 1.67 -14.47
N ILE A 123 -6.96 0.49 -14.51
CA ILE A 123 -7.43 -0.63 -15.32
C ILE A 123 -8.81 -1.12 -14.83
N VAL A 124 -9.00 -1.25 -13.51
CA VAL A 124 -10.29 -1.64 -12.92
C VAL A 124 -11.33 -0.53 -13.09
N GLU A 125 -10.94 0.74 -12.92
CA GLU A 125 -11.81 1.90 -13.09
C GLU A 125 -12.34 2.02 -14.54
N ALA A 126 -11.51 1.66 -15.53
CA ALA A 126 -11.89 1.66 -16.94
C ALA A 126 -12.87 0.53 -17.30
N CYS A 127 -12.94 -0.54 -16.51
CA CYS A 127 -13.85 -1.65 -16.78
C CYS A 127 -15.31 -1.26 -16.49
N PRO A 128 -16.28 -1.82 -17.24
CA PRO A 128 -17.71 -1.50 -17.11
C PRO A 128 -18.35 -2.27 -15.95
N PHE A 129 -17.82 -2.12 -14.73
CA PHE A 129 -18.44 -2.65 -13.54
C PHE A 129 -19.55 -1.72 -13.02
N GLU A 130 -20.64 -2.30 -12.50
CA GLU A 130 -21.80 -1.54 -12.02
C GLU A 130 -21.42 -0.64 -10.82
N ASN A 131 -20.70 -1.19 -9.85
CA ASN A 131 -20.19 -0.44 -8.70
C ASN A 131 -18.66 -0.36 -8.70
N LYS A 132 -18.12 0.70 -9.24
CA LYS A 132 -16.68 0.95 -9.35
C LYS A 132 -16.03 1.17 -7.98
N GLU A 133 -16.72 1.88 -7.06
CA GLU A 133 -16.21 2.17 -5.72
C GLU A 133 -16.05 0.88 -4.90
N ALA A 134 -17.06 0.02 -4.92
CA ALA A 134 -17.02 -1.27 -4.26
C ALA A 134 -15.92 -2.18 -4.87
N THR A 135 -15.82 -2.19 -6.20
CA THR A 135 -14.78 -2.95 -6.91
C THR A 135 -13.37 -2.43 -6.57
N MET A 136 -13.19 -1.12 -6.48
CA MET A 136 -11.93 -0.49 -6.07
C MET A 136 -11.55 -0.87 -4.63
N SER A 137 -12.50 -0.80 -3.70
CA SER A 137 -12.26 -1.19 -2.31
C SER A 137 -11.90 -2.67 -2.19
N LEU A 138 -12.61 -3.54 -2.92
CA LEU A 138 -12.31 -4.97 -2.94
C LEU A 138 -10.94 -5.25 -3.56
N LEU A 139 -10.58 -4.58 -4.65
CA LEU A 139 -9.27 -4.65 -5.28
C LEU A 139 -8.15 -4.40 -4.26
N HIS A 140 -8.22 -3.29 -3.57
CA HIS A 140 -7.21 -2.93 -2.56
C HIS A 140 -7.21 -3.85 -1.33
N SER A 141 -8.30 -4.61 -1.06
CA SER A 141 -8.29 -5.62 0.00
C SER A 141 -7.31 -6.76 -0.28
N PHE A 142 -7.04 -7.06 -1.56
CA PHE A 142 -6.11 -8.12 -1.94
C PHE A 142 -4.65 -7.81 -1.59
N TYR A 143 -4.28 -6.54 -1.50
CA TYR A 143 -2.98 -6.16 -0.91
C TYR A 143 -2.90 -6.58 0.56
N CYS A 144 -3.95 -6.31 1.36
CA CYS A 144 -3.98 -6.68 2.78
C CYS A 144 -3.91 -8.20 2.95
N TRP A 145 -4.74 -8.94 2.22
CA TRP A 145 -4.76 -10.41 2.27
C TRP A 145 -3.48 -11.01 1.72
N GLY A 146 -2.89 -10.40 0.69
CA GLY A 146 -1.58 -10.74 0.17
C GLY A 146 -0.48 -10.57 1.21
N SER A 147 -0.49 -9.47 1.97
CA SER A 147 0.47 -9.20 3.06
C SER A 147 0.34 -10.24 4.17
N VAL A 148 -0.88 -10.47 4.67
CA VAL A 148 -1.16 -11.49 5.68
C VAL A 148 -0.75 -12.88 5.17
N GLY A 149 -1.12 -13.22 3.93
CA GLY A 149 -0.77 -14.49 3.29
C GLY A 149 0.73 -14.68 3.15
N THR A 150 1.46 -13.64 2.72
CA THR A 150 2.94 -13.68 2.61
C THR A 150 3.58 -13.96 3.96
N ILE A 151 3.16 -13.26 5.02
CA ILE A 151 3.71 -13.43 6.36
C ILE A 151 3.41 -14.82 6.89
N LEU A 152 2.13 -15.24 6.87
CA LEU A 152 1.72 -16.54 7.41
C LEU A 152 2.33 -17.71 6.65
N PHE A 153 2.32 -17.66 5.31
CA PHE A 153 2.90 -18.71 4.49
C PHE A 153 4.41 -18.82 4.70
N SER A 154 5.12 -17.67 4.80
CA SER A 154 6.55 -17.65 5.12
C SER A 154 6.81 -18.24 6.49
N THR A 155 6.03 -17.85 7.51
CA THR A 155 6.18 -18.37 8.89
C THR A 155 6.00 -19.87 8.93
N VAL A 156 4.95 -20.41 8.30
CA VAL A 156 4.69 -21.85 8.23
C VAL A 156 5.78 -22.57 7.45
N PHE A 157 6.20 -22.03 6.31
CA PHE A 157 7.26 -22.59 5.49
C PHE A 157 8.58 -22.69 6.29
N PHE A 158 8.97 -21.64 6.99
CA PHE A 158 10.20 -21.63 7.80
C PHE A 158 10.10 -22.55 9.02
N ALA A 159 8.92 -22.70 9.61
CA ALA A 159 8.71 -23.65 10.70
C ALA A 159 8.86 -25.11 10.28
N ILE A 160 8.50 -25.43 9.02
CA ILE A 160 8.56 -26.81 8.49
C ILE A 160 9.91 -27.12 7.86
N PHE A 161 10.43 -26.22 7.03
CA PHE A 161 11.60 -26.45 6.19
C PHE A 161 12.88 -25.75 6.67
N GLY A 162 12.79 -24.88 7.69
CA GLY A 162 13.91 -24.08 8.17
C GLY A 162 14.08 -22.76 7.38
N ILE A 163 14.62 -21.75 8.05
CA ILE A 163 14.85 -20.41 7.48
C ILE A 163 15.94 -20.45 6.39
N GLU A 164 16.86 -21.39 6.45
CA GLU A 164 17.92 -21.59 5.45
C GLU A 164 17.39 -21.90 4.06
N ASN A 165 16.15 -22.40 3.95
CA ASN A 165 15.47 -22.71 2.70
C ASN A 165 14.69 -21.53 2.09
N TRP A 166 14.91 -20.30 2.59
CA TRP A 166 14.20 -19.10 2.13
C TRP A 166 14.28 -18.87 0.61
N ARG A 167 15.34 -19.33 -0.07
CA ARG A 167 15.49 -19.21 -1.54
C ARG A 167 14.42 -19.98 -2.28
N TRP A 168 14.08 -21.19 -1.80
CA TRP A 168 12.98 -21.96 -2.38
C TRP A 168 11.64 -21.25 -2.26
N LEU A 169 11.44 -20.57 -1.12
CA LEU A 169 10.26 -19.75 -0.90
C LEU A 169 10.22 -18.55 -1.87
N ALA A 170 11.36 -17.92 -2.18
CA ALA A 170 11.44 -16.87 -3.19
C ALA A 170 11.04 -17.37 -4.58
N PHE A 171 11.48 -18.58 -4.98
CA PHE A 171 11.04 -19.21 -6.24
C PHE A 171 9.54 -19.51 -6.24
N ILE A 172 8.98 -20.00 -5.13
CA ILE A 172 7.54 -20.26 -4.99
C ILE A 172 6.76 -18.93 -5.14
N PHE A 173 7.18 -17.88 -4.46
CA PHE A 173 6.53 -16.58 -4.60
C PHE A 173 6.66 -15.98 -6.00
N ALA A 174 7.77 -16.23 -6.71
CA ALA A 174 7.94 -15.79 -8.09
C ALA A 174 6.96 -16.44 -9.08
N LEU A 175 6.36 -17.60 -8.74
CA LEU A 175 5.33 -18.22 -9.56
C LEU A 175 4.07 -17.37 -9.66
N VAL A 176 3.73 -16.59 -8.61
CA VAL A 176 2.53 -15.74 -8.60
C VAL A 176 2.60 -14.70 -9.72
N PRO A 177 3.60 -13.80 -9.78
CA PRO A 177 3.73 -12.85 -10.89
C PRO A 177 3.99 -13.54 -12.24
N ALA A 178 4.71 -14.66 -12.28
CA ALA A 178 4.95 -15.40 -13.53
C ALA A 178 3.64 -15.87 -14.16
N VAL A 179 2.74 -16.48 -13.37
CA VAL A 179 1.41 -16.90 -13.85
C VAL A 179 0.55 -15.68 -14.19
N ASN A 180 0.61 -14.63 -13.38
CA ASN A 180 -0.19 -13.44 -13.60
C ASN A 180 0.25 -12.64 -14.83
N THR A 181 1.51 -12.75 -15.25
CA THR A 181 2.00 -12.24 -16.55
C THR A 181 1.12 -12.75 -17.70
N TYR A 182 0.80 -14.06 -17.71
CA TYR A 182 -0.09 -14.64 -18.72
C TYR A 182 -1.53 -14.12 -18.61
N ASN A 183 -2.03 -13.92 -17.39
CA ASN A 183 -3.36 -13.35 -17.17
C ASN A 183 -3.45 -11.95 -17.77
N PHE A 184 -2.52 -11.05 -17.48
CA PHE A 184 -2.50 -9.70 -18.01
C PHE A 184 -2.22 -9.65 -19.53
N ALA A 185 -1.44 -10.59 -20.06
CA ALA A 185 -1.22 -10.67 -21.50
C ALA A 185 -2.51 -11.01 -22.27
N THR A 186 -3.43 -11.76 -21.66
CA THR A 186 -4.62 -12.32 -22.34
C THR A 186 -5.94 -11.70 -21.93
N CYS A 187 -6.06 -11.02 -20.77
CA CYS A 187 -7.30 -10.41 -20.35
C CYS A 187 -7.63 -9.15 -21.18
N PRO A 188 -8.91 -8.76 -21.30
CA PRO A 188 -9.27 -7.47 -21.92
C PRO A 188 -8.84 -6.32 -21.02
N ILE A 189 -8.12 -5.33 -21.56
CA ILE A 189 -7.72 -4.11 -20.87
C ILE A 189 -8.30 -2.95 -21.64
N GLU A 190 -9.06 -2.10 -20.93
CA GLU A 190 -9.57 -0.83 -21.44
C GLU A 190 -8.72 0.33 -20.91
N TYR A 191 -8.73 1.40 -21.66
CA TYR A 191 -8.08 2.64 -21.27
C TYR A 191 -9.10 3.56 -20.57
N LEU A 192 -8.69 4.18 -19.49
CA LEU A 192 -9.53 5.12 -18.75
C LEU A 192 -9.78 6.38 -19.58
N VAL A 193 -8.75 6.81 -20.33
CA VAL A 193 -8.78 7.95 -21.24
C VAL A 193 -7.99 7.58 -22.50
N GLU A 194 -8.47 8.00 -23.67
CA GLU A 194 -7.75 7.78 -24.93
C GLU A 194 -6.39 8.50 -24.94
N GLU A 195 -5.44 7.94 -25.68
CA GLU A 195 -4.07 8.46 -25.75
C GLU A 195 -4.06 9.96 -26.14
N GLY A 196 -3.40 10.76 -25.32
CA GLY A 196 -3.26 12.21 -25.54
C GLY A 196 -4.45 13.08 -25.13
N GLN A 197 -5.58 12.49 -24.70
CA GLN A 197 -6.77 13.24 -24.27
C GLN A 197 -6.83 13.48 -22.75
N GLY A 198 -5.98 12.82 -21.97
CA GLY A 198 -5.92 12.98 -20.50
C GLY A 198 -5.48 14.37 -20.05
N ILE A 199 -5.96 14.77 -18.88
CA ILE A 199 -5.50 15.98 -18.21
C ILE A 199 -4.07 15.76 -17.75
N GLY A 200 -3.10 16.46 -18.32
CA GLY A 200 -1.70 16.34 -17.90
C GLY A 200 -1.51 16.77 -16.44
N GLY A 201 -0.56 16.11 -15.74
CA GLY A 201 -0.31 16.33 -14.31
C GLY A 201 -0.14 17.80 -13.91
N ARG A 202 0.49 18.64 -14.75
CA ARG A 202 0.61 20.09 -14.50
C ARG A 202 -0.72 20.82 -14.42
N LYS A 203 -1.72 20.40 -15.20
CA LYS A 203 -3.07 20.99 -15.15
C LYS A 203 -3.83 20.53 -13.91
N LEU A 204 -3.65 19.25 -13.51
CA LEU A 204 -4.23 18.71 -12.27
C LEU A 204 -3.76 19.51 -11.05
N PHE A 205 -2.46 19.80 -10.91
CA PHE A 205 -1.92 20.62 -9.81
C PHE A 205 -2.41 22.06 -9.77
N ARG A 206 -3.04 22.56 -10.82
CA ARG A 206 -3.66 23.92 -10.82
C ARG A 206 -5.10 23.91 -10.32
N ASN A 207 -5.73 22.75 -10.21
CA ASN A 207 -7.09 22.64 -9.70
C ASN A 207 -7.05 22.49 -8.15
N PRO A 208 -7.71 23.39 -7.40
CA PRO A 208 -7.71 23.34 -5.94
C PRO A 208 -8.36 22.07 -5.39
N LEU A 209 -9.39 21.52 -6.05
CA LEU A 209 -10.04 20.28 -5.65
C LEU A 209 -9.06 19.09 -5.75
N PHE A 210 -8.20 19.08 -6.78
CA PHE A 210 -7.15 18.05 -6.90
C PHE A 210 -6.07 18.19 -5.82
N LEU A 211 -5.69 19.43 -5.46
CA LEU A 211 -4.74 19.65 -4.35
C LEU A 211 -5.30 19.14 -3.01
N ILE A 212 -6.60 19.29 -2.79
CA ILE A 212 -7.27 18.72 -1.62
C ILE A 212 -7.18 17.19 -1.66
N ALA A 213 -7.42 16.55 -2.81
CA ALA A 213 -7.27 15.10 -2.98
C ALA A 213 -5.83 14.62 -2.70
N ILE A 214 -4.81 15.37 -3.14
CA ILE A 214 -3.40 15.12 -2.80
C ILE A 214 -3.18 15.16 -1.27
N VAL A 215 -3.68 16.18 -0.58
CA VAL A 215 -3.57 16.28 0.88
C VAL A 215 -4.30 15.13 1.57
N MET A 216 -5.49 14.77 1.08
CA MET A 216 -6.23 13.60 1.58
C MET A 216 -5.40 12.32 1.45
N MET A 217 -4.73 12.13 0.32
CA MET A 217 -3.93 10.94 0.05
C MET A 217 -2.67 10.89 0.93
N VAL A 218 -1.96 12.02 1.09
CA VAL A 218 -0.83 12.14 2.04
C VAL A 218 -1.29 11.80 3.46
N CYS A 219 -2.42 12.35 3.91
CA CYS A 219 -2.94 12.08 5.24
C CYS A 219 -3.45 10.65 5.41
N SER A 220 -3.97 10.02 4.34
CA SER A 220 -4.36 8.61 4.33
C SER A 220 -3.16 7.71 4.58
N GLY A 221 -2.12 7.83 3.75
CA GLY A 221 -0.88 7.07 3.90
C GLY A 221 -0.20 7.30 5.25
N ALA A 222 -0.15 8.56 5.70
CA ALA A 222 0.44 8.91 7.00
C ALA A 222 -0.35 8.30 8.17
N SER A 223 -1.69 8.35 8.15
CA SER A 223 -2.53 7.77 9.19
C SER A 223 -2.43 6.25 9.26
N GLU A 224 -2.34 5.60 8.10
CA GLU A 224 -2.21 4.15 7.99
C GLU A 224 -0.86 3.69 8.51
N LEU A 225 0.25 4.18 7.93
CA LEU A 225 1.58 3.65 8.21
C LEU A 225 2.16 4.17 9.53
N ALA A 226 1.79 5.37 10.01
CA ALA A 226 2.19 5.82 11.34
C ALA A 226 1.66 4.89 12.43
N MET A 227 0.42 4.41 12.33
CA MET A 227 -0.12 3.44 13.28
C MET A 227 0.46 2.04 13.06
N ALA A 228 0.44 1.54 11.82
CA ALA A 228 0.85 0.17 11.49
C ALA A 228 2.31 -0.12 11.87
N GLN A 229 3.24 0.81 11.58
CA GLN A 229 4.68 0.60 11.84
C GLN A 229 5.03 0.69 13.33
N TRP A 230 4.29 1.46 14.11
CA TRP A 230 4.55 1.60 15.54
C TRP A 230 3.72 0.67 16.42
N ALA A 231 2.74 -0.06 15.86
CA ALA A 231 1.84 -0.92 16.62
C ALA A 231 2.58 -2.07 17.36
N SER A 232 3.60 -2.68 16.72
CA SER A 232 4.42 -3.73 17.36
C SER A 232 5.21 -3.17 18.52
N ALA A 233 5.96 -2.09 18.32
CA ALA A 233 6.75 -1.45 19.37
C ALA A 233 5.87 -0.91 20.51
N TYR A 234 4.65 -0.46 20.21
CA TYR A 234 3.68 -0.08 21.21
C TYR A 234 3.23 -1.29 22.03
N ALA A 235 2.92 -2.42 21.40
CA ALA A 235 2.55 -3.66 22.08
C ALA A 235 3.68 -4.18 23.00
N GLU A 236 4.92 -4.13 22.54
CA GLU A 236 6.10 -4.51 23.33
C GLU A 236 6.29 -3.58 24.54
N SER A 237 6.27 -2.26 24.31
CA SER A 237 6.56 -1.28 25.37
C SER A 237 5.42 -1.12 26.38
N ALA A 238 4.16 -1.22 25.95
CA ALA A 238 2.99 -1.00 26.80
C ALA A 238 2.48 -2.27 27.50
N LEU A 239 2.64 -3.46 26.87
CA LEU A 239 2.13 -4.74 27.39
C LEU A 239 3.23 -5.68 27.85
N GLY A 240 4.52 -5.36 27.61
CA GLY A 240 5.63 -6.25 27.90
C GLY A 240 5.59 -7.55 27.07
N LEU A 241 4.96 -7.53 25.90
CA LEU A 241 4.85 -8.69 25.02
C LEU A 241 6.19 -8.97 24.34
N SER A 242 6.44 -10.25 24.00
CA SER A 242 7.58 -10.58 23.15
C SER A 242 7.39 -9.96 21.75
N LYS A 243 8.50 -9.65 21.05
CA LYS A 243 8.47 -9.07 19.70
C LYS A 243 7.57 -9.86 18.75
N THR A 244 7.65 -11.20 18.78
CA THR A 244 6.82 -12.07 17.91
C THR A 244 5.32 -11.88 18.17
N ILE A 245 4.91 -11.79 19.44
CA ILE A 245 3.50 -11.56 19.79
C ILE A 245 3.13 -10.12 19.46
N GLY A 246 4.02 -9.16 19.66
CA GLY A 246 3.81 -7.75 19.28
C GLY A 246 3.59 -7.56 17.78
N ASP A 247 4.37 -8.25 16.95
CA ASP A 247 4.22 -8.23 15.49
C ASP A 247 2.89 -8.83 15.01
N ILE A 248 2.42 -9.89 15.67
CA ILE A 248 1.11 -10.49 15.35
C ILE A 248 -0.03 -9.63 15.88
N ALA A 249 0.02 -9.22 17.14
CA ALA A 249 -1.07 -8.47 17.79
C ALA A 249 -1.16 -7.01 17.29
N GLY A 250 -0.08 -6.41 16.83
CA GLY A 250 -0.03 -5.06 16.25
C GLY A 250 -0.28 -5.08 14.74
N PRO A 251 0.77 -5.10 13.92
CA PRO A 251 0.66 -4.87 12.46
C PRO A 251 -0.12 -5.97 11.74
N CYS A 252 -0.06 -7.23 12.15
CA CYS A 252 -0.82 -8.30 11.49
C CYS A 252 -2.33 -8.13 11.73
N MET A 253 -2.77 -7.89 12.97
CA MET A 253 -4.19 -7.64 13.28
C MET A 253 -4.67 -6.34 12.66
N PHE A 254 -3.83 -5.30 12.57
CA PHE A 254 -4.11 -4.08 11.82
C PHE A 254 -4.42 -4.38 10.35
N ALA A 255 -3.55 -5.17 9.68
CA ALA A 255 -3.74 -5.54 8.27
C ALA A 255 -5.02 -6.38 8.06
N ILE A 256 -5.33 -7.29 8.98
CA ILE A 256 -6.57 -8.08 8.94
C ILE A 256 -7.79 -7.17 9.04
N THR A 257 -7.85 -6.27 10.02
CA THR A 257 -9.00 -5.37 10.19
C THR A 257 -9.14 -4.40 9.03
N MET A 258 -8.03 -3.93 8.45
CA MET A 258 -8.01 -3.12 7.23
C MET A 258 -8.59 -3.90 6.04
N GLY A 259 -8.16 -5.15 5.84
CA GLY A 259 -8.71 -6.02 4.80
C GLY A 259 -10.19 -6.29 4.97
N ILE A 260 -10.65 -6.52 6.20
CA ILE A 260 -12.08 -6.69 6.53
C ILE A 260 -12.87 -5.43 6.15
N SER A 261 -12.41 -4.24 6.53
CA SER A 261 -13.07 -2.97 6.17
C SER A 261 -13.24 -2.82 4.66
N ARG A 262 -12.18 -3.11 3.89
CA ARG A 262 -12.18 -3.06 2.41
C ARG A 262 -13.15 -4.08 1.80
N VAL A 263 -13.21 -5.30 2.33
CA VAL A 263 -14.16 -6.33 1.89
C VAL A 263 -15.60 -5.96 2.24
N ILE A 264 -15.84 -5.40 3.43
CA ILE A 264 -17.16 -4.95 3.85
C ILE A 264 -17.68 -3.90 2.86
N TYR A 265 -16.90 -2.85 2.60
CA TYR A 265 -17.31 -1.85 1.61
C TYR A 265 -17.41 -2.45 0.20
N GLY A 266 -16.52 -3.35 -0.18
CA GLY A 266 -16.55 -4.04 -1.47
C GLY A 266 -17.81 -4.88 -1.70
N LYS A 267 -18.43 -5.41 -0.64
CA LYS A 267 -19.65 -6.25 -0.73
C LYS A 267 -20.95 -5.48 -0.55
N TRP A 268 -20.94 -4.46 0.28
CA TRP A 268 -22.16 -3.73 0.67
C TRP A 268 -22.11 -2.25 0.32
N GLY A 269 -21.08 -1.78 -0.36
CA GLY A 269 -20.90 -0.38 -0.76
C GLY A 269 -22.05 0.17 -1.63
N ASP A 270 -22.78 -0.70 -2.34
CA ASP A 270 -24.00 -0.31 -3.08
C ASP A 270 -25.09 0.33 -2.20
N ARG A 271 -25.06 0.01 -0.91
CA ARG A 271 -26.06 0.49 0.05
C ARG A 271 -25.60 1.73 0.81
N TRP A 272 -24.32 2.11 0.69
CA TRP A 272 -23.70 3.16 1.48
C TRP A 272 -23.10 4.23 0.59
N ASP A 273 -23.37 5.48 0.92
CA ASP A 273 -22.68 6.61 0.29
C ASP A 273 -21.20 6.61 0.70
N LEU A 274 -20.31 6.58 -0.29
CA LEU A 274 -18.85 6.52 -0.07
C LEU A 274 -18.37 7.68 0.79
N SER A 275 -18.86 8.89 0.52
CA SER A 275 -18.44 10.09 1.23
C SER A 275 -18.81 10.03 2.72
N LYS A 276 -20.02 9.53 3.04
CA LYS A 276 -20.46 9.35 4.43
C LYS A 276 -19.65 8.26 5.12
N PHE A 277 -19.37 7.16 4.42
CA PHE A 277 -18.55 6.08 4.95
C PHE A 277 -17.13 6.57 5.26
N MET A 278 -16.51 7.34 4.36
CA MET A 278 -15.19 7.95 4.57
C MET A 278 -15.17 8.92 5.75
N ILE A 279 -16.20 9.77 5.92
CA ILE A 279 -16.31 10.67 7.09
C ILE A 279 -16.40 9.87 8.39
N GLY A 280 -17.28 8.85 8.43
CA GLY A 280 -17.44 7.97 9.60
C GLY A 280 -16.12 7.25 9.93
N SER A 281 -15.40 6.75 8.92
CA SER A 281 -14.10 6.13 9.06
C SER A 281 -13.04 7.12 9.56
N GLY A 282 -13.07 8.39 9.08
CA GLY A 282 -12.19 9.46 9.56
C GLY A 282 -12.39 9.75 11.05
N ILE A 283 -13.64 9.86 11.49
CA ILE A 283 -13.98 10.05 12.91
C ILE A 283 -13.50 8.84 13.73
N LEU A 284 -13.75 7.62 13.25
CA LEU A 284 -13.28 6.39 13.91
C LEU A 284 -11.76 6.37 14.02
N CYS A 285 -11.05 6.76 12.96
CA CYS A 285 -9.59 6.84 12.96
C CYS A 285 -9.08 7.81 14.04
N CYS A 286 -9.67 8.99 14.16
CA CYS A 286 -9.35 9.95 15.23
C CYS A 286 -9.59 9.32 16.63
N CYS A 287 -10.71 8.61 16.83
CA CYS A 287 -11.00 7.90 18.07
C CYS A 287 -9.97 6.80 18.38
N CYS A 288 -9.52 6.06 17.36
CA CYS A 288 -8.48 5.04 17.50
C CYS A 288 -7.14 5.65 17.92
N TYR A 289 -6.74 6.75 17.30
CA TYR A 289 -5.54 7.49 17.69
C TYR A 289 -5.63 8.07 19.10
N LEU A 290 -6.79 8.63 19.49
CA LEU A 290 -7.03 9.07 20.86
C LEU A 290 -6.89 7.91 21.85
N LEU A 291 -7.47 6.77 21.52
CA LEU A 291 -7.41 5.58 22.39
C LEU A 291 -5.96 5.07 22.52
N ALA A 292 -5.21 4.97 21.43
CA ALA A 292 -3.81 4.55 21.44
C ALA A 292 -2.89 5.55 22.17
N ALA A 293 -3.11 6.86 21.98
CA ALA A 293 -2.22 7.90 22.46
C ALA A 293 -2.46 8.35 23.92
N PHE A 294 -3.69 8.19 24.43
CA PHE A 294 -4.08 8.74 25.74
C PHE A 294 -4.60 7.68 26.72
N SER A 295 -4.84 6.44 26.29
CA SER A 295 -5.29 5.40 27.22
C SER A 295 -4.16 5.04 28.20
N SER A 296 -4.49 5.01 29.49
CA SER A 296 -3.65 4.43 30.52
C SER A 296 -3.75 2.90 30.59
N ASN A 297 -4.74 2.31 29.93
CA ASN A 297 -4.89 0.87 29.80
C ASN A 297 -4.19 0.38 28.50
N PRO A 298 -3.11 -0.41 28.62
CA PRO A 298 -2.37 -0.89 27.45
C PRO A 298 -3.22 -1.72 26.46
N ILE A 299 -4.15 -2.53 26.99
CA ILE A 299 -5.05 -3.35 26.15
C ILE A 299 -5.99 -2.45 25.33
N ALA A 300 -6.54 -1.38 25.93
CA ALA A 300 -7.35 -0.42 25.22
C ALA A 300 -6.56 0.31 24.14
N GLY A 301 -5.31 0.70 24.45
CA GLY A 301 -4.40 1.30 23.47
C GLY A 301 -4.12 0.38 22.28
N LEU A 302 -3.80 -0.89 22.53
CA LEU A 302 -3.60 -1.89 21.47
C LEU A 302 -4.88 -2.12 20.65
N THR A 303 -6.04 -2.14 21.30
CA THR A 303 -7.34 -2.20 20.60
C THR A 303 -7.52 -1.01 19.68
N GLY A 304 -7.11 0.20 20.11
CA GLY A 304 -7.07 1.39 19.26
C GLY A 304 -6.18 1.20 18.04
N CYS A 305 -4.99 0.63 18.19
CA CYS A 305 -4.09 0.31 17.07
C CYS A 305 -4.76 -0.67 16.08
N ILE A 306 -5.35 -1.75 16.56
CA ILE A 306 -6.01 -2.78 15.74
C ILE A 306 -7.22 -2.19 14.98
N LEU A 307 -8.11 -1.48 15.68
CA LEU A 307 -9.30 -0.87 15.07
C LEU A 307 -8.95 0.28 14.13
N CYS A 308 -7.79 0.91 14.30
CA CYS A 308 -7.29 1.89 13.35
C CYS A 308 -7.15 1.30 11.95
N GLY A 309 -6.68 0.04 11.83
CA GLY A 309 -6.66 -0.68 10.56
C GLY A 309 -8.02 -0.69 9.86
N PHE A 310 -9.10 -1.01 10.60
CA PHE A 310 -10.45 -0.97 10.07
C PHE A 310 -10.84 0.43 9.58
N SER A 311 -10.50 1.46 10.34
CA SER A 311 -10.85 2.85 10.01
C SER A 311 -10.12 3.37 8.77
N VAL A 312 -8.83 3.07 8.60
CA VAL A 312 -8.06 3.54 7.44
C VAL A 312 -8.34 2.75 6.17
N GLY A 313 -8.97 1.58 6.27
CA GLY A 313 -9.16 0.67 5.16
C GLY A 313 -9.77 1.31 3.91
N ILE A 314 -10.78 2.19 4.07
CA ILE A 314 -11.44 2.86 2.94
C ILE A 314 -10.73 4.15 2.48
N MET A 315 -9.80 4.70 3.26
CA MET A 315 -9.25 6.03 3.01
C MET A 315 -8.52 6.11 1.67
N TRP A 316 -7.66 5.14 1.40
CA TRP A 316 -6.90 5.06 0.15
C TRP A 316 -7.83 4.80 -1.06
N PRO A 317 -8.53 3.65 -1.16
CA PRO A 317 -9.41 3.38 -2.30
C PRO A 317 -10.56 4.38 -2.44
N GLY A 318 -11.08 4.89 -1.32
CA GLY A 318 -12.12 5.92 -1.34
C GLY A 318 -11.63 7.24 -1.92
N THR A 319 -10.43 7.70 -1.55
CA THR A 319 -9.84 8.92 -2.13
C THR A 319 -9.62 8.77 -3.63
N LEU A 320 -9.11 7.62 -4.10
CA LEU A 320 -9.00 7.32 -5.53
C LEU A 320 -10.36 7.40 -6.22
N SER A 321 -11.38 6.76 -5.65
CA SER A 321 -12.72 6.68 -6.25
C SER A 321 -13.43 8.03 -6.32
N ILE A 322 -13.41 8.84 -5.25
CA ILE A 322 -14.06 10.17 -5.29
C ILE A 322 -13.32 11.13 -6.22
N THR A 323 -11.98 11.02 -6.30
CA THR A 323 -11.18 11.85 -7.19
C THR A 323 -11.37 11.44 -8.64
N SER A 324 -11.46 10.14 -8.96
CA SER A 324 -11.76 9.64 -10.31
C SER A 324 -13.12 10.13 -10.81
N LYS A 325 -14.13 10.19 -9.94
CA LYS A 325 -15.44 10.76 -10.28
C LYS A 325 -15.37 12.26 -10.56
N ALA A 326 -14.63 13.01 -9.75
CA ALA A 326 -14.46 14.46 -9.93
C ALA A 326 -13.61 14.80 -11.17
N PHE A 327 -12.68 13.94 -11.54
CA PHE A 327 -11.76 14.12 -12.66
C PHE A 327 -11.82 12.96 -13.67
N PRO A 328 -12.93 12.76 -14.43
CA PRO A 328 -13.06 11.62 -15.35
C PRO A 328 -11.96 11.57 -16.42
N MET A 329 -11.41 12.74 -16.79
CA MET A 329 -10.29 12.87 -17.74
C MET A 329 -8.91 12.88 -17.06
N GLY A 330 -8.82 12.56 -15.76
CA GLY A 330 -7.58 12.57 -14.99
C GLY A 330 -6.56 11.51 -15.44
N GLY A 331 -7.07 10.41 -16.00
CA GLY A 331 -6.24 9.35 -16.57
C GLY A 331 -5.23 8.76 -15.57
N THR A 332 -4.23 8.07 -16.08
CA THR A 332 -3.18 7.44 -15.27
C THR A 332 -2.37 8.46 -14.46
N ALA A 333 -2.17 9.68 -15.01
CA ALA A 333 -1.42 10.72 -14.32
C ALA A 333 -2.05 11.08 -12.95
N MET A 334 -3.38 11.10 -12.87
CA MET A 334 -4.09 11.33 -11.61
C MET A 334 -3.82 10.23 -10.59
N PHE A 335 -3.95 8.96 -11.00
CA PHE A 335 -3.72 7.82 -10.12
C PHE A 335 -2.26 7.76 -9.64
N ALA A 336 -1.30 7.98 -10.54
CA ALA A 336 0.13 8.01 -10.20
C ALA A 336 0.48 9.14 -9.21
N LEU A 337 -0.08 10.34 -9.40
CA LEU A 337 0.14 11.46 -8.48
C LEU A 337 -0.49 11.22 -7.11
N LEU A 338 -1.66 10.57 -7.06
CA LEU A 338 -2.29 10.19 -5.80
C LEU A 338 -1.51 9.08 -5.10
N ALA A 339 -1.06 8.02 -5.81
CA ALA A 339 -0.22 6.96 -5.24
C ALA A 339 1.06 7.55 -4.64
N MET A 340 1.79 8.36 -5.41
CA MET A 340 2.98 9.08 -4.94
C MET A 340 2.71 9.92 -3.68
N ALA A 341 1.56 10.61 -3.61
CA ALA A 341 1.18 11.39 -2.44
C ALA A 341 0.91 10.50 -1.22
N GLY A 342 0.28 9.33 -1.42
CA GLY A 342 0.07 8.34 -0.38
C GLY A 342 1.38 7.77 0.18
N ASP A 343 2.31 7.43 -0.69
CA ASP A 343 3.64 6.92 -0.34
C ASP A 343 4.46 7.96 0.42
N LEU A 344 4.42 9.23 -0.02
CA LEU A 344 5.03 10.34 0.73
C LEU A 344 4.44 10.44 2.14
N GLY A 345 3.12 10.32 2.28
CA GLY A 345 2.45 10.28 3.58
C GLY A 345 2.91 9.10 4.41
N GLY A 346 2.99 7.92 3.78
CA GLY A 346 3.47 6.68 4.39
C GLY A 346 4.91 6.75 4.90
N GLY A 347 5.76 7.54 4.25
CA GLY A 347 7.11 7.83 4.73
C GLY A 347 7.15 8.89 5.85
N ILE A 348 6.40 9.97 5.67
CA ILE A 348 6.39 11.12 6.60
C ILE A 348 5.73 10.78 7.94
N GLY A 349 4.59 10.05 7.91
CA GLY A 349 3.82 9.73 9.11
C GLY A 349 4.62 9.02 10.18
N PRO A 350 5.17 7.83 9.91
CA PRO A 350 5.99 7.09 10.86
C PRO A 350 7.25 7.84 11.29
N ALA A 351 7.88 8.59 10.37
CA ALA A 351 9.08 9.37 10.66
C ALA A 351 8.79 10.47 11.70
N ILE A 352 7.67 11.18 11.58
CA ILE A 352 7.23 12.19 12.56
C ILE A 352 6.95 11.54 13.91
N VAL A 353 6.19 10.42 13.92
CA VAL A 353 5.89 9.68 15.17
C VAL A 353 7.19 9.25 15.86
N GLY A 354 8.13 8.65 15.11
CA GLY A 354 9.42 8.21 15.63
C GLY A 354 10.27 9.35 16.18
N ARG A 355 10.36 10.46 15.44
CA ARG A 355 11.13 11.63 15.87
C ARG A 355 10.59 12.25 17.16
N ILE A 356 9.27 12.34 17.27
CA ILE A 356 8.62 12.86 18.49
C ILE A 356 8.79 11.89 19.66
N ALA A 357 8.67 10.57 19.39
CA ALA A 357 8.92 9.56 20.42
C ALA A 357 10.36 9.63 20.95
N GLU A 358 11.36 9.75 20.05
CA GLU A 358 12.77 9.90 20.42
C GLU A 358 12.99 11.14 21.29
N TYR A 359 12.41 12.28 20.92
CA TYR A 359 12.52 13.54 21.69
C TYR A 359 11.89 13.44 23.09
N HIS A 360 10.90 12.56 23.27
CA HIS A 360 10.20 12.32 24.53
C HIS A 360 10.59 10.97 25.16
N GLU A 361 11.89 10.70 25.27
CA GLU A 361 12.46 9.56 26.00
C GLU A 361 11.94 8.18 25.53
N GLY A 362 11.62 8.04 24.24
CA GLY A 362 11.10 6.81 23.64
C GLY A 362 9.59 6.61 23.78
N SER A 363 8.84 7.61 24.22
CA SER A 363 7.38 7.52 24.40
C SER A 363 6.64 7.49 23.05
N ILE A 364 6.28 6.30 22.58
CA ILE A 364 5.50 6.09 21.36
C ILE A 364 4.15 6.80 21.45
N SER A 365 3.50 6.78 22.63
CA SER A 365 2.24 7.49 22.86
C SER A 365 2.33 8.98 22.54
N MET A 366 3.46 9.64 22.87
CA MET A 366 3.68 11.05 22.51
C MET A 366 3.81 11.23 21.00
N GLY A 367 4.50 10.34 20.31
CA GLY A 367 4.56 10.31 18.85
C GLY A 367 3.16 10.17 18.23
N LEU A 368 2.34 9.25 18.72
CA LEU A 368 0.98 9.02 18.23
C LEU A 368 0.05 10.21 18.49
N ARG A 369 0.26 11.01 19.58
CA ARG A 369 -0.49 12.26 19.81
C ARG A 369 -0.30 13.25 18.67
N VAL A 370 0.92 13.38 18.17
CA VAL A 370 1.20 14.25 17.01
C VAL A 370 0.68 13.59 15.72
N GLY A 371 0.85 12.26 15.58
CA GLY A 371 0.31 11.48 14.47
C GLY A 371 -1.21 11.63 14.28
N MET A 372 -1.96 11.92 15.35
CA MET A 372 -3.41 12.17 15.30
C MET A 372 -3.79 13.38 14.40
N LEU A 373 -2.86 14.29 14.14
CA LEU A 373 -3.12 15.41 13.21
C LEU A 373 -3.46 14.92 11.80
N PHE A 374 -2.87 13.81 11.34
CA PHE A 374 -3.13 13.28 10.00
C PHE A 374 -4.60 12.85 9.81
N PRO A 375 -5.21 12.00 10.64
CA PRO A 375 -6.61 11.65 10.47
C PRO A 375 -7.56 12.84 10.71
N ILE A 376 -7.20 13.82 11.55
CA ILE A 376 -8.00 15.05 11.73
C ILE A 376 -8.00 15.86 10.44
N ILE A 377 -6.81 16.12 9.86
CA ILE A 377 -6.70 16.84 8.59
C ILE A 377 -7.45 16.08 7.49
N LEU A 378 -7.29 14.76 7.42
CA LEU A 378 -7.99 13.91 6.45
C LEU A 378 -9.51 14.07 6.56
N ALA A 379 -10.07 13.95 7.76
CA ALA A 379 -11.51 14.09 7.97
C ALA A 379 -12.03 15.48 7.55
N VAL A 380 -11.29 16.54 7.86
CA VAL A 380 -11.62 17.91 7.44
C VAL A 380 -11.54 18.06 5.91
N MET A 381 -10.48 17.53 5.28
CA MET A 381 -10.30 17.62 3.83
C MET A 381 -11.35 16.82 3.07
N ILE A 382 -11.81 15.66 3.57
CA ILE A 382 -12.94 14.93 3.00
C ILE A 382 -14.20 15.81 2.94
N VAL A 383 -14.52 16.49 4.05
CA VAL A 383 -15.69 17.37 4.10
C VAL A 383 -15.54 18.54 3.11
N ILE A 384 -14.37 19.18 3.07
CA ILE A 384 -14.08 20.29 2.14
C ILE A 384 -14.19 19.80 0.69
N PHE A 385 -13.61 18.64 0.36
CA PHE A 385 -13.70 18.06 -0.98
C PHE A 385 -15.16 17.87 -1.44
N ILE A 386 -15.98 17.28 -0.58
CA ILE A 386 -17.40 17.01 -0.87
C ILE A 386 -18.17 18.32 -1.09
N VAL A 387 -17.91 19.32 -0.26
CA VAL A 387 -18.60 20.61 -0.36
C VAL A 387 -18.21 21.32 -1.66
N LEU A 388 -16.92 21.40 -1.98
CA LEU A 388 -16.44 22.07 -3.19
C LEU A 388 -16.88 21.34 -4.47
N ASN A 389 -16.80 20.00 -4.50
CA ASN A 389 -17.25 19.23 -5.66
C ASN A 389 -18.74 19.48 -6.00
N ARG A 390 -19.59 19.61 -4.98
CA ARG A 390 -21.01 19.97 -5.17
C ARG A 390 -21.24 21.37 -5.73
N TYR A 391 -20.29 22.29 -5.52
CA TYR A 391 -20.36 23.64 -6.09
C TYR A 391 -19.91 23.66 -7.54
N GLU A 392 -18.96 22.81 -7.95
CA GLU A 392 -18.52 22.69 -9.35
C GLU A 392 -19.54 21.95 -10.24
N GLU A 393 -20.40 21.09 -9.67
CA GLU A 393 -21.47 20.38 -10.39
C GLU A 393 -22.74 21.24 -10.63
N LYS A 394 -22.84 22.43 -10.00
CA LYS A 394 -23.95 23.40 -10.20
C LYS A 394 -23.59 24.49 -11.18
#